data_09a938d092ee23ad3e9e96ad244b9e4f
#
_entry.id   09a938d092ee23ad3e9e96ad244b9e4f
#
_cell.length_a   1.000
_cell.length_b   1.000
_cell.length_c   1.000
_cell.angle_alpha   90.00
_cell.angle_beta   90.00
_cell.angle_gamma   90.00
#
_symmetry.space_group_name_H-M   'P 1'
#
loop_
_entity.id
_entity.type
_entity.pdbx_description
1 polymer ?
#
loop_
_entity_poly.entity_id
_entity_poly.type
_entity_poly.pdbx_seq_one_letter_code
_entity_poly.pdbx_strand_id
1 'polypeptide(L)'
;TVSLMDGNKWEDGDKFIAYNLTTPQGYDYITAETKANQQKLEGNVGCKQGDNIAVFYPLRYNYAGRNPETVELSMDYNELSKNGNTVKAHQDGTFATLSNFDYSWGTIENVKILNSKATGNVQMKKLYAVLHLDFKNGDTPITNIKSLTIDGITRTATFNLKTGSISERDNSGITITPKT
;
A
#
# COMPACT_ATOMS: atom_id res chain seq x y z
N THR A 1 12.88 4.72 -4.23
CA THR A 1 12.04 5.80 -3.67
C THR A 1 11.47 6.67 -4.75
N VAL A 2 10.62 6.27 -5.60
CA VAL A 2 10.42 7.10 -6.76
C VAL A 2 9.09 7.84 -6.79
N SER A 3 7.97 7.26 -6.67
CA SER A 3 6.74 7.98 -6.32
C SER A 3 6.86 8.62 -4.95
N LEU A 4 7.78 8.14 -4.22
CA LEU A 4 8.31 8.60 -2.98
C LEU A 4 9.42 9.62 -3.17
N MET A 5 10.05 9.75 -4.32
CA MET A 5 11.01 10.80 -4.64
C MET A 5 10.36 12.17 -4.69
N ASP A 6 9.11 12.26 -5.11
CA ASP A 6 8.35 13.51 -5.11
C ASP A 6 7.67 13.82 -3.76
N GLY A 7 8.12 13.20 -2.69
CA GLY A 7 7.73 13.57 -1.35
C GLY A 7 6.45 12.94 -0.82
N ASN A 8 6.15 11.70 -1.16
CA ASN A 8 5.07 10.92 -0.51
C ASN A 8 3.71 11.61 -0.50
N LYS A 9 3.31 12.19 -1.59
CA LYS A 9 1.97 12.79 -1.69
C LYS A 9 0.98 11.73 -2.11
N TRP A 10 -0.05 11.55 -1.30
CA TRP A 10 -1.21 10.77 -1.67
C TRP A 10 -2.07 11.57 -2.65
N GLU A 11 -2.73 10.88 -3.58
CA GLU A 11 -3.70 11.50 -4.47
C GLU A 11 -5.08 11.59 -3.79
N ASP A 12 -5.90 12.56 -4.20
CA ASP A 12 -7.27 12.66 -3.74
C ASP A 12 -8.03 11.38 -4.09
N GLY A 13 -8.71 10.80 -3.08
CA GLY A 13 -9.44 9.56 -3.25
C GLY A 13 -8.62 8.29 -3.02
N ASP A 14 -7.35 8.37 -2.68
CA ASP A 14 -6.58 7.24 -2.20
C ASP A 14 -7.21 6.65 -0.95
N LYS A 15 -7.37 5.32 -0.92
CA LYS A 15 -8.04 4.61 0.16
C LYS A 15 -7.08 3.76 0.96
N PHE A 16 -7.30 3.79 2.26
CA PHE A 16 -6.51 3.09 3.26
C PHE A 16 -7.37 2.12 4.04
N ILE A 17 -6.77 1.07 4.57
CA ILE A 17 -7.35 0.29 5.64
C ILE A 17 -7.05 1.01 6.96
N ALA A 18 -8.07 1.18 7.81
CA ALA A 18 -7.89 1.53 9.21
C ALA A 18 -8.45 0.39 10.06
N TYR A 19 -7.60 -0.25 10.85
CA TYR A 19 -7.95 -1.42 11.64
C TYR A 19 -7.67 -1.18 13.13
N ASN A 20 -8.70 -1.32 13.97
CA ASN A 20 -8.57 -1.15 15.40
C ASN A 20 -7.85 -2.35 16.03
N LEU A 21 -6.62 -2.14 16.48
CA LEU A 21 -5.76 -3.16 17.09
C LEU A 21 -6.18 -3.50 18.52
N THR A 22 -6.82 -2.57 19.22
CA THR A 22 -7.21 -2.72 20.63
C THR A 22 -8.56 -3.42 20.75
N THR A 23 -9.52 -3.02 19.91
CA THR A 23 -10.86 -3.61 19.89
C THR A 23 -11.22 -4.02 18.45
N PRO A 24 -10.71 -5.16 17.99
CA PRO A 24 -10.93 -5.61 16.61
C PRO A 24 -12.41 -5.84 16.30
N GLN A 25 -12.96 -5.15 15.29
CA GLN A 25 -14.35 -5.28 14.83
C GLN A 25 -14.45 -5.43 13.30
N GLY A 26 -13.49 -6.10 12.67
CA GLY A 26 -13.29 -6.02 11.24
C GLY A 26 -12.40 -4.82 10.92
N TYR A 27 -12.35 -4.41 9.67
CA TYR A 27 -11.63 -3.19 9.33
C TYR A 27 -12.54 -2.19 8.61
N ASP A 28 -12.33 -0.93 8.97
CA ASP A 28 -12.86 0.21 8.26
C ASP A 28 -11.83 0.71 7.26
N TYR A 29 -12.21 1.61 6.39
CA TYR A 29 -11.25 2.30 5.54
C TYR A 29 -11.42 3.82 5.68
N ILE A 30 -10.30 4.50 5.58
CA ILE A 30 -10.22 5.95 5.53
C ILE A 30 -9.75 6.38 4.14
N THR A 31 -10.20 7.53 3.72
CA THR A 31 -9.82 8.11 2.43
C THR A 31 -8.81 9.22 2.66
N ALA A 32 -7.74 9.25 1.88
CA ALA A 32 -6.83 10.38 1.87
C ALA A 32 -7.53 11.61 1.31
N GLU A 33 -7.46 12.70 2.04
CA GLU A 33 -7.83 14.02 1.56
C GLU A 33 -6.55 14.85 1.43
N THR A 34 -6.13 15.10 0.19
CA THR A 34 -5.00 16.00 -0.09
C THR A 34 -5.53 17.42 -0.25
N LYS A 35 -5.27 18.26 0.74
CA LYS A 35 -5.37 19.73 0.62
C LYS A 35 -3.96 20.29 0.60
N ALA A 36 -3.74 21.32 -0.19
CA ALA A 36 -2.44 21.96 -0.41
C ALA A 36 -1.52 21.87 0.83
N ASN A 37 -0.43 21.11 0.73
CA ASN A 37 0.59 20.90 1.75
C ASN A 37 0.17 20.12 3.03
N GLN A 38 -1.01 19.52 3.09
CA GLN A 38 -1.42 18.69 4.22
C GLN A 38 -1.79 17.29 3.73
N GLN A 39 -1.14 16.29 4.29
CA GLN A 39 -1.51 14.89 4.10
C GLN A 39 -2.44 14.48 5.24
N LYS A 40 -3.72 14.48 4.97
CA LYS A 40 -4.75 14.18 5.94
C LYS A 40 -5.58 13.00 5.48
N LEU A 41 -5.77 12.04 6.36
CA LEU A 41 -6.66 10.91 6.16
C LEU A 41 -7.95 11.18 6.93
N GLU A 42 -9.08 11.07 6.28
CA GLU A 42 -10.41 11.20 6.88
C GLU A 42 -11.29 10.00 6.56
N GLY A 43 -12.08 9.58 7.52
CA GLY A 43 -13.01 8.47 7.37
C GLY A 43 -13.68 8.11 8.70
N ASN A 44 -14.51 7.07 8.65
CA ASN A 44 -15.19 6.54 9.83
C ASN A 44 -14.44 5.31 10.32
N VAL A 45 -14.03 5.32 11.57
CA VAL A 45 -13.33 4.20 12.22
C VAL A 45 -13.96 3.96 13.59
N GLY A 46 -14.41 2.73 13.83
CA GLY A 46 -14.93 2.32 15.13
C GLY A 46 -13.80 2.30 16.18
N CYS A 47 -13.75 3.30 17.05
CA CYS A 47 -12.71 3.38 18.08
C CYS A 47 -13.17 4.10 19.35
N LYS A 48 -12.42 3.90 20.43
CA LYS A 48 -12.57 4.55 21.73
C LYS A 48 -11.31 5.36 22.05
N GLN A 49 -11.43 6.22 23.05
CA GLN A 49 -10.28 6.93 23.62
C GLN A 49 -9.21 5.92 24.05
N GLY A 50 -7.99 6.13 23.60
CA GLY A 50 -6.85 5.28 23.95
C GLY A 50 -6.62 4.07 23.04
N ASP A 51 -7.50 3.80 22.08
CA ASP A 51 -7.30 2.70 21.12
C ASP A 51 -6.09 2.95 20.22
N ASN A 52 -5.51 1.85 19.73
CA ASN A 52 -4.46 1.86 18.70
C ASN A 52 -5.06 1.42 17.36
N ILE A 53 -4.75 2.15 16.31
CA ILE A 53 -5.26 1.92 14.96
C ILE A 53 -4.10 1.64 14.00
N ALA A 54 -4.12 0.50 13.32
CA ALA A 54 -3.25 0.26 12.18
C ALA A 54 -3.80 0.97 10.95
N VAL A 55 -2.92 1.60 10.21
CA VAL A 55 -3.21 2.22 8.92
C VAL A 55 -2.37 1.54 7.85
N PHE A 56 -2.99 1.09 6.77
CA PHE A 56 -2.32 0.37 5.68
C PHE A 56 -2.79 0.88 4.32
N TYR A 57 -1.87 1.03 3.38
CA TYR A 57 -2.10 1.43 2.00
C TYR A 57 -1.49 0.41 1.03
N PRO A 58 -2.10 0.17 -0.14
CA PRO A 58 -3.43 0.63 -0.59
C PRO A 58 -4.57 -0.28 -0.10
N LEU A 59 -5.79 0.25 -0.11
CA LEU A 59 -6.98 -0.57 0.11
C LEU A 59 -7.20 -1.50 -1.10
N ARG A 60 -7.17 -2.82 -0.87
CA ARG A 60 -7.50 -3.82 -1.89
C ARG A 60 -8.99 -4.19 -1.87
N TYR A 61 -9.51 -4.59 -3.02
CA TYR A 61 -10.93 -4.91 -3.18
C TYR A 61 -11.41 -6.08 -2.32
N ASN A 62 -10.60 -7.10 -2.11
CA ASN A 62 -11.00 -8.39 -1.52
C ASN A 62 -10.58 -8.60 -0.07
N TYR A 63 -10.43 -7.57 0.73
CA TYR A 63 -10.11 -7.76 2.14
C TYR A 63 -11.31 -8.12 3.02
N ALA A 64 -12.54 -7.84 2.56
CA ALA A 64 -13.75 -8.13 3.30
C ALA A 64 -13.93 -9.64 3.52
N GLY A 65 -14.17 -10.03 4.77
CA GLY A 65 -14.47 -11.42 5.15
C GLY A 65 -13.27 -12.34 5.39
N ARG A 66 -12.03 -11.84 5.26
CA ARG A 66 -10.81 -12.56 5.64
C ARG A 66 -10.36 -12.18 7.04
N ASN A 67 -9.29 -12.83 7.55
CA ASN A 67 -8.71 -12.44 8.81
C ASN A 67 -8.28 -10.96 8.75
N PRO A 68 -8.94 -10.06 9.52
CA PRO A 68 -8.70 -8.63 9.40
C PRO A 68 -7.33 -8.19 9.90
N GLU A 69 -6.61 -9.03 10.65
CA GLU A 69 -5.24 -8.74 11.09
C GLU A 69 -4.19 -8.95 10.00
N THR A 70 -4.54 -9.63 8.91
CA THR A 70 -3.59 -9.96 7.87
C THR A 70 -4.04 -9.44 6.51
N VAL A 71 -3.08 -8.97 5.73
CA VAL A 71 -3.28 -8.53 4.35
C VAL A 71 -2.28 -9.23 3.45
N GLU A 72 -2.74 -9.65 2.27
CA GLU A 72 -1.87 -10.21 1.26
C GLU A 72 -1.14 -9.09 0.51
N LEU A 73 0.17 -9.22 0.39
CA LEU A 73 0.99 -8.41 -0.49
C LEU A 73 1.22 -9.16 -1.79
N SER A 74 1.07 -8.51 -2.93
CA SER A 74 1.43 -9.06 -4.24
C SER A 74 2.22 -8.02 -5.03
N MET A 75 3.35 -8.43 -5.62
CA MET A 75 4.25 -7.52 -6.32
C MET A 75 4.13 -7.58 -7.84
N ASP A 76 3.34 -8.48 -8.39
CA ASP A 76 3.10 -8.62 -9.83
C ASP A 76 1.68 -8.24 -10.26
N TYR A 77 0.70 -8.52 -9.42
CA TYR A 77 -0.71 -8.26 -9.69
C TYR A 77 -1.44 -7.76 -8.44
N ASN A 78 -2.28 -6.75 -8.61
CA ASN A 78 -3.10 -6.23 -7.52
C ASN A 78 -4.51 -5.85 -7.98
N GLU A 79 -5.50 -6.07 -7.12
CA GLU A 79 -6.87 -5.58 -7.29
C GLU A 79 -7.17 -4.53 -6.24
N LEU A 80 -7.33 -3.30 -6.67
CA LEU A 80 -7.51 -2.15 -5.80
C LEU A 80 -8.96 -1.66 -5.83
N SER A 81 -9.43 -1.14 -4.71
CA SER A 81 -10.66 -0.36 -4.68
C SER A 81 -10.33 1.12 -4.86
N LYS A 82 -10.68 1.68 -6.01
CA LYS A 82 -10.43 3.08 -6.34
C LYS A 82 -11.73 3.73 -6.80
N ASN A 83 -12.19 4.77 -6.10
CA ASN A 83 -13.42 5.50 -6.44
C ASN A 83 -14.66 4.60 -6.65
N GLY A 84 -14.81 3.55 -5.82
CA GLY A 84 -15.92 2.59 -5.92
C GLY A 84 -15.78 1.55 -7.02
N ASN A 85 -14.69 1.57 -7.80
CA ASN A 85 -14.41 0.61 -8.85
C ASN A 85 -13.27 -0.34 -8.46
N THR A 86 -13.28 -1.55 -9.03
CA THR A 86 -12.14 -2.47 -8.97
C THR A 86 -11.16 -2.12 -10.09
N VAL A 87 -9.95 -1.78 -9.71
CA VAL A 87 -8.84 -1.57 -10.65
C VAL A 87 -7.91 -2.76 -10.57
N LYS A 88 -7.71 -3.42 -11.72
CA LYS A 88 -6.72 -4.50 -11.88
C LYS A 88 -5.41 -3.90 -12.36
N ALA A 89 -4.36 -4.15 -11.62
CA ALA A 89 -3.04 -3.61 -11.89
C ALA A 89 -2.01 -4.72 -12.03
N HIS A 90 -1.20 -4.65 -13.09
CA HIS A 90 0.04 -5.40 -13.26
C HIS A 90 1.20 -4.42 -13.29
N GLN A 91 2.36 -4.83 -12.80
CA GLN A 91 3.56 -4.03 -13.01
C GLN A 91 3.94 -4.05 -14.50
N ASP A 92 4.11 -2.87 -15.07
CA ASP A 92 4.53 -2.66 -16.46
C ASP A 92 5.84 -1.85 -16.58
N GLY A 93 6.54 -1.69 -15.47
CA GLY A 93 7.78 -0.95 -15.39
C GLY A 93 7.61 0.58 -15.38
N THR A 94 6.38 1.10 -15.37
CA THR A 94 6.14 2.54 -15.29
C THR A 94 5.85 3.00 -13.86
N PHE A 95 6.13 4.26 -13.58
CA PHE A 95 5.79 4.86 -12.30
C PHE A 95 4.28 4.92 -12.05
N ALA A 96 3.49 5.05 -13.09
CA ALA A 96 2.03 5.09 -13.00
C ALA A 96 1.46 3.79 -12.42
N THR A 97 2.04 2.64 -12.77
CA THR A 97 1.61 1.35 -12.21
C THR A 97 2.23 1.06 -10.86
N LEU A 98 3.42 1.59 -10.58
CA LEU A 98 4.12 1.37 -9.32
C LEU A 98 3.31 1.82 -8.09
N SER A 99 2.54 2.89 -8.21
CA SER A 99 1.66 3.39 -7.14
C SER A 99 0.65 2.36 -6.65
N ASN A 100 0.26 1.41 -7.51
CA ASN A 100 -0.67 0.34 -7.14
C ASN A 100 -0.03 -0.76 -6.26
N PHE A 101 1.28 -0.75 -6.12
CA PHE A 101 2.08 -1.66 -5.30
C PHE A 101 2.82 -0.92 -4.17
N ASP A 102 2.42 0.33 -3.92
CA ASP A 102 3.04 1.21 -2.94
C ASP A 102 2.61 0.87 -1.50
N TYR A 103 2.89 -0.38 -1.07
CA TYR A 103 2.52 -0.83 0.26
C TYR A 103 3.22 -0.03 1.34
N SER A 104 2.41 0.52 2.23
CA SER A 104 2.90 1.21 3.41
C SER A 104 1.99 0.98 4.60
N TRP A 105 2.58 1.03 5.79
CA TRP A 105 1.92 0.74 7.05
C TRP A 105 2.44 1.65 8.15
N GLY A 106 1.56 1.96 9.11
CA GLY A 106 1.89 2.65 10.33
C GLY A 106 0.81 2.48 11.38
N THR A 107 1.06 2.94 12.59
CA THR A 107 0.12 2.87 13.70
C THR A 107 -0.18 4.26 14.24
N ILE A 108 -1.44 4.50 14.57
CA ILE A 108 -1.87 5.60 15.42
C ILE A 108 -1.96 5.01 16.82
N GLU A 109 -1.15 5.49 17.72
CA GLU A 109 -1.18 5.07 19.12
C GLU A 109 -2.01 6.04 19.93
N ASN A 110 -2.79 5.51 20.89
CA ASN A 110 -3.51 6.26 21.88
C ASN A 110 -4.42 7.35 21.25
N VAL A 111 -5.37 6.91 20.41
CA VAL A 111 -6.35 7.77 19.74
C VAL A 111 -7.00 8.73 20.74
N LYS A 112 -7.04 10.01 20.40
CA LYS A 112 -7.71 11.05 21.18
C LYS A 112 -9.10 11.31 20.61
N ILE A 113 -10.11 11.35 21.49
CA ILE A 113 -11.49 11.66 21.09
C ILE A 113 -11.92 12.98 21.72
N LEU A 114 -12.34 13.91 20.90
CA LEU A 114 -12.91 15.18 21.33
C LEU A 114 -14.16 15.46 20.47
N ASN A 115 -15.29 15.74 21.14
CA ASN A 115 -16.57 16.03 20.47
C ASN A 115 -16.95 14.95 19.44
N SER A 116 -16.86 13.69 19.80
CA SER A 116 -17.11 12.51 18.95
C SER A 116 -16.21 12.41 17.71
N LYS A 117 -15.13 13.18 17.65
CA LYS A 117 -14.13 13.12 16.60
C LYS A 117 -12.85 12.50 17.13
N ALA A 118 -12.44 11.38 16.51
CA ALA A 118 -11.15 10.75 16.77
C ALA A 118 -10.04 11.50 16.00
N THR A 119 -8.90 11.69 16.65
CA THR A 119 -7.71 12.27 16.03
C THR A 119 -6.47 11.50 16.44
N GLY A 120 -5.48 11.48 15.56
CA GLY A 120 -4.18 10.85 15.79
C GLY A 120 -3.22 11.16 14.66
N ASN A 121 -1.96 10.89 14.89
CA ASN A 121 -0.91 11.03 13.89
C ASN A 121 -0.37 9.64 13.55
N VAL A 122 -0.07 9.42 12.28
CA VAL A 122 0.56 8.19 11.80
C VAL A 122 1.77 8.51 10.95
N GLN A 123 2.86 7.79 11.22
CA GLN A 123 4.04 7.78 10.35
C GLN A 123 4.01 6.50 9.53
N MET A 124 3.76 6.62 8.24
CA MET A 124 3.73 5.48 7.32
C MET A 124 5.15 5.04 6.96
N LYS A 125 5.38 3.72 7.02
CA LYS A 125 6.64 3.08 6.61
C LYS A 125 6.40 2.26 5.37
N LYS A 126 7.30 2.33 4.40
CA LYS A 126 7.23 1.50 3.19
C LYS A 126 7.62 0.07 3.50
N LEU A 127 6.91 -0.87 2.87
CA LEU A 127 7.09 -2.32 3.05
C LEU A 127 7.89 -2.96 1.91
N TYR A 128 8.36 -2.18 0.95
CA TYR A 128 9.07 -2.63 -0.24
C TYR A 128 10.18 -1.67 -0.63
N ALA A 129 11.04 -2.11 -1.56
CA ALA A 129 12.02 -1.27 -2.23
C ALA A 129 11.68 -1.15 -3.72
N VAL A 130 12.04 -0.02 -4.32
CA VAL A 130 11.94 0.20 -5.76
C VAL A 130 13.28 -0.13 -6.40
N LEU A 131 13.25 -1.00 -7.40
CA LEU A 131 14.40 -1.33 -8.21
C LEU A 131 14.29 -0.60 -9.55
N HIS A 132 15.26 0.26 -9.84
CA HIS A 132 15.41 0.93 -11.12
C HIS A 132 16.50 0.23 -11.92
N LEU A 133 16.17 -0.25 -13.11
CA LEU A 133 17.10 -1.01 -13.97
C LEU A 133 17.26 -0.29 -15.32
N ASP A 134 18.50 0.06 -15.63
CA ASP A 134 18.90 0.56 -16.95
C ASP A 134 19.58 -0.55 -17.74
N PHE A 135 19.03 -0.87 -18.90
CA PHE A 135 19.59 -1.89 -19.80
C PHE A 135 20.32 -1.21 -20.95
N LYS A 136 21.58 -1.60 -21.16
CA LYS A 136 22.43 -1.04 -22.22
C LYS A 136 23.19 -2.13 -22.95
N ASN A 137 23.48 -1.88 -24.21
CA ASN A 137 24.49 -2.61 -24.99
C ASN A 137 25.64 -1.63 -25.25
N GLY A 138 26.74 -1.76 -24.51
CA GLY A 138 27.75 -0.70 -24.37
C GLY A 138 27.09 0.56 -23.79
N ASP A 139 27.21 1.68 -24.49
CA ASP A 139 26.59 2.97 -24.08
C ASP A 139 25.18 3.18 -24.64
N THR A 140 24.69 2.27 -25.49
CA THR A 140 23.39 2.41 -26.16
C THR A 140 22.29 1.83 -25.30
N PRO A 141 21.24 2.59 -24.94
CA PRO A 141 20.09 2.08 -24.20
C PRO A 141 19.33 1.00 -25.00
N ILE A 142 18.92 -0.06 -24.34
CA ILE A 142 18.00 -1.07 -24.88
C ILE A 142 16.59 -0.68 -24.52
N THR A 143 15.77 -0.33 -25.51
CA THR A 143 14.40 0.19 -25.30
C THR A 143 13.28 -0.77 -25.68
N ASN A 144 13.62 -1.92 -26.30
CA ASN A 144 12.65 -2.87 -26.84
C ASN A 144 12.59 -4.18 -26.02
N ILE A 145 12.61 -4.08 -24.70
CA ILE A 145 12.51 -5.23 -23.80
C ILE A 145 11.07 -5.73 -23.82
N LYS A 146 10.86 -6.96 -24.27
CA LYS A 146 9.53 -7.59 -24.31
C LYS A 146 9.07 -8.10 -22.95
N SER A 147 10.01 -8.59 -22.16
CA SER A 147 9.73 -9.18 -20.84
C SER A 147 10.98 -9.13 -19.99
N LEU A 148 10.79 -8.92 -18.70
CA LEU A 148 11.83 -8.98 -17.68
C LEU A 148 11.36 -9.89 -16.55
N THR A 149 12.10 -10.96 -16.30
CA THR A 149 11.87 -11.82 -15.14
C THR A 149 12.97 -11.57 -14.11
N ILE A 150 12.57 -11.40 -12.86
CA ILE A 150 13.47 -11.24 -11.72
C ILE A 150 13.19 -12.38 -10.76
N ASP A 151 14.10 -13.34 -10.68
CA ASP A 151 13.97 -14.51 -9.83
C ASP A 151 14.42 -14.25 -8.40
N GLY A 152 13.95 -15.06 -7.47
CA GLY A 152 14.38 -15.04 -6.08
C GLY A 152 13.89 -13.85 -5.25
N ILE A 153 13.09 -12.99 -5.82
CA ILE A 153 12.40 -11.93 -5.07
C ILE A 153 11.01 -12.37 -4.63
N THR A 154 10.51 -11.79 -3.56
CA THR A 154 9.17 -12.10 -3.05
C THR A 154 8.10 -11.61 -4.03
N ARG A 155 7.30 -12.54 -4.53
CA ARG A 155 6.15 -12.29 -5.40
C ARG A 155 4.90 -11.99 -4.57
N THR A 156 4.61 -12.84 -3.58
CA THR A 156 3.50 -12.64 -2.65
C THR A 156 3.96 -12.88 -1.22
N ALA A 157 3.29 -12.27 -0.27
CA ALA A 157 3.52 -12.47 1.15
C ALA A 157 2.27 -12.10 1.96
N THR A 158 2.23 -12.54 3.22
CA THR A 158 1.23 -12.13 4.20
C THR A 158 1.82 -11.09 5.14
N PHE A 159 1.16 -9.96 5.27
CA PHE A 159 1.53 -8.89 6.21
C PHE A 159 0.56 -8.85 7.38
N ASN A 160 1.08 -8.80 8.60
CA ASN A 160 0.27 -8.69 9.81
C ASN A 160 0.18 -7.22 10.26
N LEU A 161 -1.03 -6.66 10.26
CA LEU A 161 -1.29 -5.25 10.61
C LEU A 161 -0.95 -4.91 12.07
N LYS A 162 -1.03 -5.91 12.97
CA LYS A 162 -0.79 -5.70 14.39
C LYS A 162 0.70 -5.69 14.73
N THR A 163 1.44 -6.61 14.15
CA THR A 163 2.86 -6.79 14.48
C THR A 163 3.80 -6.09 13.50
N GLY A 164 3.31 -5.74 12.32
CA GLY A 164 4.14 -5.22 11.23
C GLY A 164 5.06 -6.29 10.60
N SER A 165 4.80 -7.58 10.87
CA SER A 165 5.62 -8.68 10.36
C SER A 165 5.15 -9.17 8.98
N ILE A 166 6.09 -9.68 8.20
CA ILE A 166 5.85 -10.32 6.91
C ILE A 166 6.14 -11.82 7.05
N SER A 167 5.19 -12.64 6.62
CA SER A 167 5.27 -14.10 6.63
C SER A 167 4.80 -14.70 5.30
N GLU A 168 4.81 -16.03 5.18
CA GLU A 168 4.28 -16.80 4.04
C GLU A 168 4.77 -16.25 2.69
N ARG A 169 6.08 -16.08 2.57
CA ARG A 169 6.70 -15.52 1.37
C ARG A 169 6.75 -16.55 0.24
N ASP A 170 6.17 -16.20 -0.90
CA ASP A 170 6.45 -16.85 -2.17
C ASP A 170 7.58 -16.09 -2.89
N ASN A 171 8.74 -16.71 -3.01
CA ASN A 171 9.91 -16.14 -3.65
C ASN A 171 10.10 -16.65 -5.10
N SER A 172 9.03 -16.97 -5.79
CA SER A 172 9.07 -17.44 -7.19
C SER A 172 9.48 -16.36 -8.19
N GLY A 173 9.67 -15.14 -7.73
CA GLY A 173 10.02 -14.01 -8.58
C GLY A 173 8.83 -13.38 -9.28
N ILE A 174 9.09 -12.34 -10.06
CA ILE A 174 8.07 -11.62 -10.85
C ILE A 174 8.49 -11.50 -12.30
N THR A 175 7.48 -11.47 -13.17
CA THR A 175 7.67 -11.16 -14.59
C THR A 175 6.95 -9.86 -14.92
N ILE A 176 7.68 -8.92 -15.49
CA ILE A 176 7.19 -7.61 -15.91
C ILE A 176 7.19 -7.57 -17.44
N THR A 177 6.09 -7.12 -18.03
CA THR A 177 6.02 -6.78 -19.46
C THR A 177 6.08 -5.26 -19.59
N PRO A 178 7.28 -4.69 -19.87
CA PRO A 178 7.43 -3.24 -19.92
C PRO A 178 6.55 -2.62 -20.99
N LYS A 179 5.95 -1.49 -20.66
CA LYS A 179 5.27 -0.65 -21.64
C LYS A 179 6.34 0.12 -22.41
N THR A 180 6.37 -0.07 -23.72
CA THR A 180 7.21 0.70 -24.66
C THR A 180 6.58 2.05 -24.96
#